data_a22fbd25893fc78339387369835aeb64
#
_entry.id   a22fbd25893fc78339387369835aeb64
#
_cell.length_a   1.000
_cell.length_b   1.000
_cell.length_c   1.000
_cell.angle_alpha   90.00
_cell.angle_beta   90.00
_cell.angle_gamma   90.00
#
_symmetry.space_group_name_H-M   'P 1'
#
loop_
_entity.id
_entity.type
_entity.pdbx_description
1 polymer ?
#
loop_
_entity_poly.entity_id
_entity_poly.type
_entity_poly.pdbx_seq_one_letter_code
_entity_poly.pdbx_strand_id
1 'polypeptide(L)'
;MSRYYDFFCPVRLMAGEQALEQLPDELMALGARRPLLLTDKGVGGSGLATLLANVLAEGGLPVAAIWDEIPADSSTAVVERIATRWRELGCDSLVALGGGSVIDTAKAVNILVTLGGERLLDHAGAGCLTRPLKPLAVVPTTAGTGSEVTLVAVIRDEGSGRKVPFTS
;
A
#
# COMPACT_ATOMS: atom_id res chain seq x y z
N MET A 1 21.13 -27.25 -17.03
CA MET A 1 20.43 -26.02 -16.62
C MET A 1 18.96 -26.15 -17.02
N SER A 2 18.06 -26.05 -16.04
CA SER A 2 16.60 -26.04 -16.34
C SER A 2 16.27 -24.81 -17.20
N ARG A 3 15.56 -25.04 -18.32
CA ARG A 3 15.06 -23.96 -19.18
C ARG A 3 13.63 -23.53 -18.82
N TYR A 4 13.16 -23.95 -17.64
CA TYR A 4 11.82 -23.61 -17.14
C TYR A 4 11.89 -22.31 -16.34
N TYR A 5 11.01 -21.40 -16.67
CA TYR A 5 10.77 -20.14 -15.97
C TYR A 5 9.26 -20.01 -15.73
N ASP A 6 8.89 -19.71 -14.50
CA ASP A 6 7.50 -19.44 -14.10
C ASP A 6 7.42 -18.09 -13.40
N PHE A 7 6.48 -17.27 -13.81
CA PHE A 7 6.18 -15.98 -13.20
C PHE A 7 4.69 -15.86 -12.96
N PHE A 8 4.33 -15.71 -11.70
CA PHE A 8 2.94 -15.47 -11.29
C PHE A 8 2.85 -14.14 -10.54
N CYS A 9 1.96 -13.24 -11.01
CA CYS A 9 1.68 -11.96 -10.37
C CYS A 9 0.16 -11.74 -10.34
N PRO A 10 -0.51 -11.94 -9.20
CA PRO A 10 -1.96 -11.79 -9.08
C PRO A 10 -2.37 -10.32 -8.91
N VAL A 11 -1.77 -9.42 -9.70
CA VAL A 11 -2.04 -7.99 -9.69
C VAL A 11 -2.72 -7.60 -11.00
N ARG A 12 -3.83 -6.87 -10.93
CA ARG A 12 -4.43 -6.23 -12.08
C ARG A 12 -3.67 -4.95 -12.39
N LEU A 13 -3.05 -4.89 -13.57
CA LEU A 13 -2.37 -3.70 -14.06
C LEU A 13 -3.29 -2.93 -15.02
N MET A 14 -3.41 -1.63 -14.79
CA MET A 14 -4.09 -0.70 -15.68
C MET A 14 -3.10 0.38 -16.10
N ALA A 15 -2.98 0.61 -17.39
CA ALA A 15 -2.10 1.62 -17.96
C ALA A 15 -2.78 2.34 -19.12
N GLY A 16 -2.56 3.64 -19.22
CA GLY A 16 -3.12 4.50 -20.26
C GLY A 16 -3.62 5.82 -19.69
N GLU A 17 -3.98 6.75 -20.56
CA GLU A 17 -4.38 8.12 -20.20
C GLU A 17 -5.61 8.17 -19.26
N GLN A 18 -6.51 7.20 -19.36
CA GLN A 18 -7.74 7.13 -18.56
C GLN A 18 -7.67 6.09 -17.42
N ALA A 19 -6.49 5.51 -17.17
CA ALA A 19 -6.36 4.46 -16.16
C ALA A 19 -6.73 4.93 -14.75
N LEU A 20 -6.44 6.19 -14.44
CA LEU A 20 -6.72 6.76 -13.13
C LEU A 20 -8.23 6.95 -12.89
N GLU A 21 -9.00 7.27 -13.91
CA GLU A 21 -10.44 7.45 -13.85
C GLU A 21 -11.20 6.14 -13.55
N GLN A 22 -10.60 4.99 -13.88
CA GLN A 22 -11.17 3.67 -13.60
C GLN A 22 -10.90 3.19 -12.15
N LEU A 23 -9.99 3.85 -11.45
CA LEU A 23 -9.54 3.40 -10.13
C LEU A 23 -10.67 3.34 -9.07
N PRO A 24 -11.60 4.30 -8.99
CA PRO A 24 -12.71 4.22 -8.03
C PRO A 24 -13.56 2.97 -8.24
N ASP A 25 -13.96 2.67 -9.47
CA ASP A 25 -14.79 1.51 -9.81
C ASP A 25 -14.10 0.19 -9.46
N GLU A 26 -12.81 0.08 -9.78
CA GLU A 26 -12.01 -1.10 -9.47
C GLU A 26 -11.88 -1.32 -7.95
N LEU A 27 -11.62 -0.27 -7.19
CA LEU A 27 -11.56 -0.38 -5.72
C LEU A 27 -12.92 -0.74 -5.12
N MET A 28 -14.01 -0.12 -5.61
CA MET A 28 -15.36 -0.45 -5.17
C MET A 28 -15.77 -1.88 -5.51
N ALA A 29 -15.34 -2.39 -6.65
CA ALA A 29 -15.55 -3.79 -7.03
C ALA A 29 -14.84 -4.78 -6.09
N LEU A 30 -13.69 -4.36 -5.51
CA LEU A 30 -12.99 -5.11 -4.46
C LEU A 30 -13.61 -4.93 -3.06
N GLY A 31 -14.66 -4.12 -2.93
CA GLY A 31 -15.37 -3.88 -1.67
C GLY A 31 -14.92 -2.64 -0.90
N ALA A 32 -14.04 -1.81 -1.45
CA ALA A 32 -13.61 -0.57 -0.81
C ALA A 32 -14.78 0.44 -0.70
N ARG A 33 -14.83 1.12 0.45
CA ARG A 33 -15.81 2.18 0.72
C ARG A 33 -15.18 3.40 1.39
N ARG A 34 -14.08 3.20 2.10
CA ARG A 34 -13.44 4.24 2.90
C ARG A 34 -11.91 4.09 2.88
N PRO A 35 -11.25 4.42 1.76
CA PRO A 35 -9.82 4.26 1.62
C PRO A 35 -9.01 5.29 2.42
N LEU A 36 -7.84 4.88 2.93
CA LEU A 36 -6.79 5.77 3.39
C LEU A 36 -5.77 5.94 2.26
N LEU A 37 -5.52 7.19 1.86
CA LEU A 37 -4.48 7.52 0.87
C LEU A 37 -3.13 7.71 1.56
N LEU A 38 -2.13 6.95 1.13
CA LEU A 38 -0.77 6.95 1.66
C LEU A 38 0.19 7.54 0.63
N THR A 39 1.03 8.48 1.07
CA THR A 39 2.05 9.11 0.21
C THR A 39 3.23 9.62 1.05
N ASP A 40 4.24 10.16 0.42
CA ASP A 40 5.34 10.88 1.03
C ASP A 40 5.20 12.40 0.88
N LYS A 41 6.00 13.17 1.62
CA LYS A 41 5.94 14.64 1.60
C LYS A 41 6.25 15.24 0.23
N GLY A 42 7.12 14.61 -0.56
CA GLY A 42 7.49 15.10 -1.88
C GLY A 42 6.33 15.00 -2.87
N VAL A 43 5.72 13.81 -2.93
CA VAL A 43 4.56 13.57 -3.79
C VAL A 43 3.32 14.31 -3.26
N GLY A 44 3.11 14.34 -1.93
CA GLY A 44 2.04 15.11 -1.31
C GLY A 44 2.11 16.60 -1.64
N GLY A 45 3.31 17.19 -1.57
CA GLY A 45 3.54 18.60 -1.91
C GLY A 45 3.46 18.95 -3.40
N SER A 46 3.52 17.96 -4.29
CA SER A 46 3.41 18.18 -5.75
C SER A 46 1.99 18.40 -6.27
N GLY A 47 0.97 18.19 -5.43
CA GLY A 47 -0.44 18.26 -5.82
C GLY A 47 -1.02 16.95 -6.34
N LEU A 48 -0.21 15.92 -6.60
CA LEU A 48 -0.68 14.62 -7.10
C LEU A 48 -1.60 13.90 -6.12
N ALA A 49 -1.36 14.01 -4.82
CA ALA A 49 -2.22 13.42 -3.81
C ALA A 49 -3.62 14.07 -3.80
N THR A 50 -3.69 15.39 -3.95
CA THR A 50 -4.95 16.12 -4.08
C THR A 50 -5.69 15.73 -5.36
N LEU A 51 -4.97 15.65 -6.48
CA LEU A 51 -5.54 15.22 -7.75
C LEU A 51 -6.15 13.81 -7.64
N LEU A 52 -5.42 12.87 -7.08
CA LEU A 52 -5.90 11.49 -6.90
C LEU A 52 -7.10 11.44 -5.95
N ALA A 53 -7.08 12.19 -4.86
CA ALA A 53 -8.20 12.27 -3.92
C ALA A 53 -9.46 12.83 -4.59
N ASN A 54 -9.33 13.83 -5.48
CA ASN A 54 -10.45 14.38 -6.24
C ASN A 54 -11.01 13.35 -7.24
N VAL A 55 -10.15 12.65 -7.99
CA VAL A 55 -10.58 11.58 -8.90
C VAL A 55 -11.37 10.50 -8.15
N LEU A 56 -10.86 10.06 -6.99
CA LEU A 56 -11.56 9.08 -6.17
C LEU A 56 -12.93 9.62 -5.68
N ALA A 57 -12.98 10.87 -5.24
CA ALA A 57 -14.22 11.49 -4.76
C ALA A 57 -15.27 11.67 -5.88
N GLU A 58 -14.86 12.13 -7.06
CA GLU A 58 -15.69 12.26 -8.24
C GLU A 58 -16.26 10.92 -8.71
N GLY A 59 -15.46 9.84 -8.58
CA GLY A 59 -15.89 8.46 -8.82
C GLY A 59 -16.71 7.83 -7.68
N GLY A 60 -17.12 8.62 -6.65
CA GLY A 60 -17.96 8.15 -5.56
C GLY A 60 -17.24 7.40 -4.44
N LEU A 61 -15.90 7.44 -4.40
CA LEU A 61 -15.07 6.79 -3.38
C LEU A 61 -14.17 7.80 -2.65
N PRO A 62 -14.70 8.75 -1.87
CA PRO A 62 -13.89 9.75 -1.19
C PRO A 62 -12.93 9.11 -0.17
N VAL A 63 -11.69 9.60 -0.14
CA VAL A 63 -10.70 9.13 0.85
C VAL A 63 -11.08 9.59 2.27
N ALA A 64 -10.85 8.74 3.26
CA ALA A 64 -11.08 9.08 4.66
C ALA A 64 -10.08 10.14 5.17
N ALA A 65 -8.84 10.06 4.69
CA ALA A 65 -7.77 11.00 4.96
C ALA A 65 -6.61 10.76 3.98
N ILE A 66 -5.67 11.70 3.96
CA ILE A 66 -4.36 11.56 3.33
C ILE A 66 -3.30 11.49 4.44
N TRP A 67 -2.42 10.48 4.37
CA TRP A 67 -1.22 10.39 5.17
C TRP A 67 -0.02 10.65 4.27
N ASP A 68 0.67 11.75 4.43
CA ASP A 68 1.76 12.23 3.58
C ASP A 68 3.15 12.23 4.26
N GLU A 69 3.27 11.52 5.38
CA GLU A 69 4.49 11.49 6.19
C GLU A 69 5.26 10.17 6.10
N ILE A 70 5.16 9.44 4.98
CA ILE A 70 5.96 8.23 4.81
C ILE A 70 7.39 8.63 4.45
N PRO A 71 8.40 8.27 5.28
CA PRO A 71 9.78 8.57 4.98
C PRO A 71 10.35 7.62 3.93
N ALA A 72 11.42 8.04 3.25
CA ALA A 72 12.30 7.10 2.58
C ALA A 72 12.81 6.07 3.60
N ASP A 73 12.90 4.80 3.19
CA ASP A 73 13.31 3.70 4.08
C ASP A 73 12.41 3.56 5.33
N SER A 74 11.10 3.40 5.09
CA SER A 74 10.07 3.34 6.13
C SER A 74 10.32 2.25 7.17
N SER A 75 9.86 2.50 8.40
CA SER A 75 10.11 1.64 9.56
C SER A 75 8.84 1.00 10.12
N THR A 76 9.03 -0.01 10.97
CA THR A 76 7.95 -0.68 11.71
C THR A 76 7.10 0.30 12.50
N ALA A 77 7.71 1.29 13.17
CA ALA A 77 6.97 2.29 13.92
C ALA A 77 6.07 3.18 13.04
N VAL A 78 6.51 3.51 11.83
CA VAL A 78 5.68 4.26 10.87
C VAL A 78 4.48 3.42 10.44
N VAL A 79 4.68 2.14 10.13
CA VAL A 79 3.60 1.20 9.77
C VAL A 79 2.58 1.09 10.89
N GLU A 80 3.03 0.91 12.14
CA GLU A 80 2.19 0.76 13.32
C GLU A 80 1.36 2.02 13.60
N ARG A 81 1.94 3.21 13.45
CA ARG A 81 1.24 4.50 13.56
C ARG A 81 0.15 4.64 12.48
N ILE A 82 0.45 4.29 11.23
CA ILE A 82 -0.53 4.34 10.14
C ILE A 82 -1.65 3.34 10.38
N ALA A 83 -1.33 2.12 10.82
CA ALA A 83 -2.33 1.11 11.13
C ALA A 83 -3.28 1.55 12.26
N THR A 84 -2.77 2.23 13.28
CA THR A 84 -3.58 2.84 14.36
C THR A 84 -4.52 3.90 13.76
N ARG A 85 -3.99 4.81 12.95
CA ARG A 85 -4.79 5.86 12.31
C ARG A 85 -5.86 5.30 11.37
N TRP A 86 -5.52 4.23 10.62
CA TRP A 86 -6.46 3.53 9.74
C TRP A 86 -7.66 2.98 10.53
N ARG A 87 -7.41 2.38 11.71
CA ARG A 87 -8.47 1.87 12.60
C ARG A 87 -9.34 2.98 13.19
N GLU A 88 -8.72 4.06 13.68
CA GLU A 88 -9.44 5.23 14.22
C GLU A 88 -10.38 5.86 13.19
N LEU A 89 -9.96 5.93 11.94
CA LEU A 89 -10.75 6.48 10.85
C LEU A 89 -11.82 5.51 10.34
N GLY A 90 -11.82 4.24 10.77
CA GLY A 90 -12.72 3.21 10.27
C GLY A 90 -12.52 2.93 8.78
N CYS A 91 -11.27 2.98 8.31
CA CYS A 91 -10.94 2.68 6.93
C CYS A 91 -11.13 1.18 6.63
N ASP A 92 -11.33 0.83 5.37
CA ASP A 92 -11.52 -0.54 4.91
C ASP A 92 -10.55 -0.94 3.79
N SER A 93 -9.85 0.02 3.24
CA SER A 93 -8.99 -0.13 2.08
C SER A 93 -7.83 0.88 2.11
N LEU A 94 -6.89 0.72 1.19
CA LEU A 94 -5.69 1.56 1.09
C LEU A 94 -5.45 1.97 -0.37
N VAL A 95 -4.95 3.18 -0.55
CA VAL A 95 -4.40 3.66 -1.82
C VAL A 95 -2.99 4.17 -1.57
N ALA A 96 -2.01 3.64 -2.29
CA ALA A 96 -0.61 4.07 -2.20
C ALA A 96 -0.23 4.88 -3.44
N LEU A 97 0.18 6.13 -3.24
CA LEU A 97 0.68 7.01 -4.30
C LEU A 97 2.13 7.36 -4.00
N GLY A 98 3.09 6.77 -4.71
CA GLY A 98 4.50 7.01 -4.43
C GLY A 98 5.46 5.98 -4.99
N GLY A 99 6.69 6.02 -4.54
CA GLY A 99 7.73 5.06 -4.88
C GLY A 99 7.71 3.81 -4.00
N GLY A 100 8.76 2.97 -4.12
CA GLY A 100 8.88 1.70 -3.41
C GLY A 100 8.67 1.79 -1.90
N SER A 101 9.20 2.82 -1.23
CA SER A 101 9.03 3.00 0.23
C SER A 101 7.56 3.20 0.62
N VAL A 102 6.79 3.97 -0.18
CA VAL A 102 5.36 4.18 0.06
C VAL A 102 4.59 2.89 -0.17
N ILE A 103 4.88 2.18 -1.27
CA ILE A 103 4.22 0.95 -1.66
C ILE A 103 4.47 -0.15 -0.62
N ASP A 104 5.71 -0.34 -0.20
CA ASP A 104 6.07 -1.34 0.81
C ASP A 104 5.45 -1.01 2.18
N THR A 105 5.39 0.28 2.55
CA THR A 105 4.68 0.71 3.75
C THR A 105 3.20 0.37 3.66
N ALA A 106 2.54 0.65 2.54
CA ALA A 106 1.13 0.34 2.34
C ALA A 106 0.84 -1.17 2.45
N LYS A 107 1.69 -2.01 1.86
CA LYS A 107 1.60 -3.47 1.99
C LYS A 107 1.74 -3.92 3.45
N ALA A 108 2.74 -3.38 4.16
CA ALA A 108 2.97 -3.72 5.57
C ALA A 108 1.81 -3.25 6.48
N VAL A 109 1.27 -2.05 6.24
CA VAL A 109 0.05 -1.59 6.91
C VAL A 109 -1.10 -2.54 6.64
N ASN A 110 -1.28 -2.97 5.38
CA ASN A 110 -2.33 -3.90 4.98
C ASN A 110 -2.23 -5.24 5.70
N ILE A 111 -1.01 -5.77 5.87
CA ILE A 111 -0.77 -6.97 6.69
C ILE A 111 -1.27 -6.74 8.11
N LEU A 112 -0.82 -5.67 8.76
CA LEU A 112 -1.12 -5.40 10.17
C LEU A 112 -2.61 -5.13 10.43
N VAL A 113 -3.30 -4.39 9.55
CA VAL A 113 -4.74 -4.12 9.70
C VAL A 113 -5.61 -5.30 9.34
N THR A 114 -5.11 -6.22 8.50
CA THR A 114 -5.83 -7.43 8.13
C THR A 114 -5.68 -8.53 9.17
N LEU A 115 -4.45 -8.82 9.61
CA LEU A 115 -4.18 -9.92 10.54
C LEU A 115 -4.48 -9.51 11.99
N GLY A 116 -4.45 -8.22 12.29
CA GLY A 116 -4.64 -7.69 13.65
C GLY A 116 -3.32 -7.58 14.42
N GLY A 117 -3.42 -7.22 15.69
CA GLY A 117 -2.25 -6.96 16.54
C GLY A 117 -1.79 -5.50 16.48
N GLU A 118 -0.72 -5.21 17.19
CA GLU A 118 -0.14 -3.87 17.32
C GLU A 118 1.24 -3.78 16.69
N ARG A 119 1.99 -4.88 16.66
CA ARG A 119 3.37 -4.95 16.21
C ARG A 119 3.49 -5.65 14.85
N LEU A 120 4.10 -4.96 13.88
CA LEU A 120 4.32 -5.53 12.55
C LEU A 120 5.24 -6.76 12.60
N LEU A 121 6.25 -6.76 13.47
CA LEU A 121 7.21 -7.87 13.58
C LEU A 121 6.60 -9.21 13.97
N ASP A 122 5.42 -9.22 14.61
CA ASP A 122 4.70 -10.46 14.93
C ASP A 122 4.23 -11.20 13.66
N HIS A 123 4.25 -10.53 12.52
CA HIS A 123 3.88 -11.07 11.21
C HIS A 123 5.10 -11.22 10.27
N ALA A 124 6.33 -11.18 10.80
CA ALA A 124 7.53 -11.37 10.00
C ALA A 124 7.70 -12.83 9.56
N GLY A 125 8.21 -13.03 8.34
CA GLY A 125 8.50 -14.35 7.80
C GLY A 125 7.54 -14.80 6.70
N ALA A 126 7.80 -15.98 6.14
CA ALA A 126 7.00 -16.56 5.08
C ALA A 126 5.76 -17.28 5.62
N GLY A 127 4.64 -17.21 4.89
CA GLY A 127 3.43 -17.96 5.21
C GLY A 127 2.58 -17.38 6.36
N CYS A 128 2.86 -16.16 6.82
CA CYS A 128 2.08 -15.52 7.88
C CYS A 128 0.72 -15.02 7.38
N LEU A 129 0.55 -14.83 6.07
CA LEU A 129 -0.70 -14.36 5.48
C LEU A 129 -1.66 -15.55 5.28
N THR A 130 -2.60 -15.70 6.22
CA THR A 130 -3.55 -16.82 6.25
C THR A 130 -4.92 -16.48 5.69
N ARG A 131 -5.14 -15.25 5.23
CA ARG A 131 -6.40 -14.75 4.66
C ARG A 131 -6.13 -13.63 3.65
N PRO A 132 -7.08 -13.36 2.73
CA PRO A 132 -6.97 -12.23 1.80
C PRO A 132 -6.78 -10.91 2.54
N LEU A 133 -5.89 -10.08 2.00
CA LEU A 133 -5.65 -8.73 2.51
C LEU A 133 -6.81 -7.79 2.12
N LYS A 134 -6.84 -6.61 2.72
CA LYS A 134 -7.80 -5.56 2.35
C LYS A 134 -7.53 -5.04 0.94
N PRO A 135 -8.54 -4.46 0.25
CA PRO A 135 -8.31 -3.82 -1.03
C PRO A 135 -7.17 -2.81 -0.96
N LEU A 136 -6.23 -2.93 -1.89
CA LEU A 136 -5.09 -2.04 -2.04
C LEU A 136 -4.92 -1.68 -3.50
N ALA A 137 -4.94 -0.39 -3.80
CA ALA A 137 -4.50 0.13 -5.09
C ALA A 137 -3.16 0.84 -4.95
N VAL A 138 -2.36 0.75 -5.99
CA VAL A 138 -1.03 1.36 -6.04
C VAL A 138 -0.91 2.22 -7.30
N VAL A 139 -0.50 3.47 -7.11
CA VAL A 139 -0.18 4.41 -8.19
C VAL A 139 1.31 4.77 -8.08
N PRO A 140 2.19 4.05 -8.79
CA PRO A 140 3.62 4.24 -8.67
C PRO A 140 4.06 5.57 -9.30
N THR A 141 4.94 6.29 -8.61
CA THR A 141 5.57 7.53 -9.11
C THR A 141 7.05 7.35 -9.45
N THR A 142 7.59 6.16 -9.22
CA THR A 142 9.01 5.82 -9.47
C THR A 142 9.08 4.53 -10.28
N ALA A 143 9.67 4.61 -11.46
CA ALA A 143 9.90 3.44 -12.31
C ALA A 143 11.04 2.56 -11.77
N GLY A 144 10.93 1.25 -11.95
CA GLY A 144 12.01 0.29 -11.71
C GLY A 144 12.07 -0.32 -10.31
N THR A 145 11.19 0.05 -9.37
CA THR A 145 11.17 -0.55 -8.04
C THR A 145 10.60 -1.97 -8.05
N GLY A 146 9.62 -2.23 -8.91
CA GLY A 146 8.88 -3.49 -8.98
C GLY A 146 7.98 -3.75 -7.76
N SER A 147 7.95 -2.84 -6.78
CA SER A 147 7.14 -3.03 -5.56
C SER A 147 5.66 -3.21 -5.86
N GLU A 148 5.16 -2.62 -6.94
CA GLU A 148 3.77 -2.72 -7.40
C GLU A 148 3.35 -4.13 -7.84
N VAL A 149 4.31 -4.96 -8.24
CA VAL A 149 4.09 -6.31 -8.79
C VAL A 149 4.76 -7.42 -7.97
N THR A 150 5.35 -7.10 -6.82
CA THR A 150 5.99 -8.10 -5.94
C THR A 150 5.11 -8.46 -4.75
N LEU A 151 5.27 -9.69 -4.27
CA LEU A 151 4.59 -10.19 -3.06
C LEU A 151 5.33 -9.80 -1.76
N VAL A 152 6.40 -9.01 -1.86
CA VAL A 152 7.28 -8.66 -0.74
C VAL A 152 7.12 -7.20 -0.38
N ALA A 153 7.08 -6.90 0.91
CA ALA A 153 7.32 -5.57 1.48
C ALA A 153 8.59 -5.61 2.32
N VAL A 154 9.47 -4.63 2.19
CA VAL A 154 10.72 -4.55 2.94
C VAL A 154 10.69 -3.34 3.85
N ILE A 155 10.61 -3.56 5.16
CA ILE A 155 10.47 -2.52 6.19
C ILE A 155 11.66 -2.59 7.15
N ARG A 156 12.17 -1.44 7.56
CA ARG A 156 13.25 -1.36 8.55
C ARG A 156 12.70 -1.57 9.95
N ASP A 157 13.24 -2.54 10.67
CA ASP A 157 13.01 -2.67 12.10
C ASP A 157 13.84 -1.62 12.85
N GLU A 158 13.18 -0.75 13.60
CA GLU A 158 13.87 0.30 14.36
C GLU A 158 14.72 -0.25 15.49
N GLY A 159 14.31 -1.37 16.10
CA GLY A 159 15.01 -1.96 17.23
C GLY A 159 16.36 -2.56 16.83
N SER A 160 16.42 -3.29 15.70
CA SER A 160 17.65 -3.90 15.22
C SER A 160 18.37 -3.09 14.13
N GLY A 161 17.73 -2.08 13.56
CA GLY A 161 18.24 -1.31 12.41
C GLY A 161 18.27 -2.09 11.10
N ARG A 162 17.75 -3.33 11.06
CA ARG A 162 17.80 -4.23 9.89
C ARG A 162 16.52 -4.12 9.06
N LYS A 163 16.67 -4.41 7.77
CA LYS A 163 15.53 -4.57 6.87
C LYS A 163 14.93 -5.97 7.04
N VAL A 164 13.63 -6.01 7.26
CA VAL A 164 12.86 -7.24 7.45
C VAL A 164 11.89 -7.39 6.27
N PRO A 165 11.94 -8.51 5.54
CA PRO A 165 10.96 -8.81 4.50
C PRO A 165 9.69 -9.39 5.13
N PHE A 166 8.55 -8.98 4.57
CA PHE A 166 7.22 -9.52 4.84
C PHE A 166 6.68 -10.06 3.53
N THR A 167 6.36 -11.35 3.50
CA THR A 167 5.98 -12.04 2.25
C THR A 167 4.62 -12.70 2.39
N SER A 168 3.93 -12.69 1.30
CA SER A 168 2.66 -13.40 1.12
C SER A 168 2.90 -14.77 0.48
#